data_242b50d7a778b15908eee1c1df2bb82f
#
_entry.id   242b50d7a778b15908eee1c1df2bb82f
#
_cell.length_a   1.000
_cell.length_b   1.000
_cell.length_c   1.000
_cell.angle_alpha   90.00
_cell.angle_beta   90.00
_cell.angle_gamma   90.00
#
_symmetry.space_group_name_H-M   'P 1'
#
loop_
_entity.id
_entity.type
_entity.pdbx_description
1 polymer ?
#
loop_
_entity_poly.entity_id
_entity_poly.type
_entity_poly.pdbx_seq_one_letter_code
_entity_poly.pdbx_strand_id
1 'polypeptide(L)'
;MLSAAYRQSSKPRPDAERVDQTNSLLWRMSPRRLDIEAYRDSILEAAGTLDDTMYGPSLNLDAEGNSRRTVYGRVSRTNLNTLLRLYDFPDPIQTSSGRDLTITSLQQLFVMNSGFIQKQAAALAQAAEKELDQTARLRSLYRKVLGRDPDTAEIDLAMSYLNHATLAQYAQVLLSTNEEIFWP
;
A
#
# COMPACT_ATOMS: atom_id res chain seq x y z
N MET A 1 -13.41 11.24 11.66
CA MET A 1 -13.71 10.41 10.49
C MET A 1 -15.15 10.46 9.99
N LEU A 2 -16.09 11.03 10.72
CA LEU A 2 -17.51 11.10 10.30
C LEU A 2 -17.91 12.42 9.62
N SER A 3 -17.01 13.39 9.49
CA SER A 3 -17.30 14.67 8.84
C SER A 3 -17.52 14.50 7.33
N ALA A 4 -18.35 15.34 6.73
CA ALA A 4 -18.60 15.35 5.30
C ALA A 4 -17.30 15.62 4.50
N ALA A 5 -16.43 16.49 5.00
CA ALA A 5 -15.12 16.79 4.37
C ALA A 5 -14.21 15.55 4.31
N TYR A 6 -14.15 14.74 5.37
CA TYR A 6 -13.33 13.52 5.40
C TYR A 6 -13.88 12.42 4.46
N ARG A 7 -15.19 12.40 4.23
CA ARG A 7 -15.88 11.41 3.39
C ARG A 7 -16.01 11.83 1.93
N GLN A 8 -15.44 12.96 1.56
CA GLN A 8 -15.45 13.40 0.17
C GLN A 8 -14.61 12.50 -0.73
N SER A 9 -15.05 12.38 -1.99
CA SER A 9 -14.24 11.72 -3.03
C SER A 9 -12.97 12.53 -3.31
N SER A 10 -11.88 11.83 -3.59
CA SER A 10 -10.63 12.42 -4.09
C SER A 10 -10.65 12.70 -5.59
N LYS A 11 -11.69 12.25 -6.33
CA LYS A 11 -11.79 12.39 -7.78
C LYS A 11 -11.79 13.87 -8.20
N PRO A 12 -11.05 14.22 -9.27
CA PRO A 12 -11.04 15.58 -9.78
C PRO A 12 -12.42 15.99 -10.32
N ARG A 13 -12.77 17.26 -10.10
CA ARG A 13 -13.96 17.92 -10.65
C ARG A 13 -13.51 19.17 -11.39
N PRO A 14 -13.51 19.18 -12.73
CA PRO A 14 -12.95 20.29 -13.53
C PRO A 14 -13.59 21.66 -13.27
N ASP A 15 -14.86 21.69 -12.90
CA ASP A 15 -15.60 22.90 -12.53
C ASP A 15 -15.07 23.50 -11.21
N ALA A 16 -14.88 22.67 -10.19
CA ALA A 16 -14.36 23.09 -8.89
C ALA A 16 -12.86 23.43 -8.97
N GLU A 17 -12.08 22.66 -9.74
CA GLU A 17 -10.66 22.88 -9.93
C GLU A 17 -10.35 24.23 -10.60
N ARG A 18 -11.20 24.71 -11.50
CA ARG A 18 -11.06 26.05 -12.10
C ARG A 18 -11.21 27.18 -11.11
N VAL A 19 -12.01 26.98 -10.06
CA VAL A 19 -12.28 27.98 -9.01
C VAL A 19 -11.24 27.94 -7.91
N ASP A 20 -10.84 26.72 -7.52
CA ASP A 20 -9.91 26.50 -6.40
C ASP A 20 -8.95 25.35 -6.72
N GLN A 21 -7.88 25.67 -7.46
CA GLN A 21 -6.84 24.69 -7.84
C GLN A 21 -6.12 24.09 -6.64
N THR A 22 -5.98 24.85 -5.57
CA THR A 22 -5.22 24.46 -4.36
C THR A 22 -6.04 23.65 -3.38
N ASN A 23 -7.34 23.45 -3.67
CA ASN A 23 -8.28 22.77 -2.77
C ASN A 23 -8.37 23.41 -1.37
N SER A 24 -8.20 24.73 -1.29
CA SER A 24 -8.27 25.47 -0.02
C SER A 24 -9.69 25.50 0.56
N LEU A 25 -10.72 25.37 -0.29
CA LEU A 25 -12.12 25.26 0.09
C LEU A 25 -12.57 23.81 0.34
N LEU A 26 -11.66 22.85 0.30
CA LEU A 26 -11.93 21.44 0.58
C LEU A 26 -13.04 20.85 -0.29
N TRP A 27 -13.05 21.14 -1.60
CA TRP A 27 -14.03 20.60 -2.54
C TRP A 27 -13.80 19.12 -2.90
N ARG A 28 -12.61 18.58 -2.58
CA ARG A 28 -12.29 17.14 -2.65
C ARG A 28 -11.42 16.72 -1.47
N MET A 29 -11.35 15.43 -1.20
CA MET A 29 -10.31 14.88 -0.32
C MET A 29 -8.96 14.97 -1.03
N SER A 30 -7.96 15.51 -0.37
CA SER A 30 -6.59 15.51 -0.90
C SER A 30 -5.96 14.14 -0.69
N PRO A 31 -5.54 13.42 -1.74
CA PRO A 31 -4.83 12.16 -1.59
C PRO A 31 -3.56 12.35 -0.75
N ARG A 32 -3.35 11.47 0.20
CA ARG A 32 -2.17 11.50 1.06
C ARG A 32 -1.45 10.16 0.99
N ARG A 33 -0.14 10.19 0.75
CA ARG A 33 0.67 8.98 0.80
C ARG A 33 0.65 8.39 2.20
N LEU A 34 0.50 7.07 2.27
CA LEU A 34 0.63 6.33 3.52
C LEU A 34 2.07 6.43 4.06
N ASP A 35 2.18 6.52 5.37
CA ASP A 35 3.46 6.32 6.05
C ASP A 35 3.89 4.87 5.88
N ILE A 36 5.19 4.60 5.93
CA ILE A 36 5.75 3.26 5.68
C ILE A 36 5.15 2.18 6.58
N GLU A 37 4.83 2.55 7.82
CA GLU A 37 4.22 1.62 8.76
C GLU A 37 2.82 1.19 8.30
N ALA A 38 2.02 2.15 7.86
CA ALA A 38 0.67 1.87 7.34
C ALA A 38 0.75 1.12 6.01
N TYR A 39 1.65 1.51 5.10
CA TYR A 39 1.84 0.84 3.82
C TYR A 39 2.30 -0.61 3.96
N ARG A 40 3.27 -0.90 4.84
CA ARG A 40 3.69 -2.28 5.09
C ARG A 40 2.57 -3.10 5.74
N ASP A 41 1.83 -2.50 6.67
CA ASP A 41 0.75 -3.19 7.36
C ASP A 41 -0.44 -3.44 6.40
N SER A 42 -0.77 -2.52 5.46
CA SER A 42 -1.80 -2.75 4.43
C SER A 42 -1.45 -3.92 3.51
N ILE A 43 -0.19 -4.04 3.09
CA ILE A 43 0.30 -5.16 2.28
C ILE A 43 0.14 -6.50 3.04
N LEU A 44 0.50 -6.53 4.32
CA LEU A 44 0.34 -7.73 5.16
C LEU A 44 -1.14 -8.09 5.36
N GLU A 45 -1.99 -7.09 5.57
CA GLU A 45 -3.43 -7.26 5.71
C GLU A 45 -4.06 -7.81 4.42
N ALA A 46 -3.76 -7.19 3.27
CA ALA A 46 -4.25 -7.64 1.97
C ALA A 46 -3.86 -9.10 1.68
N ALA A 47 -2.64 -9.49 2.05
CA ALA A 47 -2.14 -10.85 1.92
C ALA A 47 -2.75 -11.84 2.95
N GLY A 48 -3.44 -11.33 3.99
CA GLY A 48 -3.97 -12.13 5.09
C GLY A 48 -2.88 -12.73 5.99
N THR A 49 -1.73 -12.07 6.07
CA THR A 49 -0.56 -12.52 6.85
C THR A 49 -0.26 -11.64 8.05
N LEU A 50 -0.99 -10.53 8.23
CA LEU A 50 -0.78 -9.61 9.34
C LEU A 50 -1.02 -10.30 10.69
N ASP A 51 -0.05 -10.16 11.58
CA ASP A 51 -0.15 -10.57 12.99
C ASP A 51 -0.51 -9.37 13.85
N ASP A 52 -1.74 -9.31 14.31
CA ASP A 52 -2.31 -8.25 15.14
C ASP A 52 -1.98 -8.38 16.63
N THR A 53 -1.13 -9.34 17.02
CA THR A 53 -0.77 -9.54 18.42
C THR A 53 -0.25 -8.24 19.04
N MET A 54 -0.93 -7.79 20.08
CA MET A 54 -0.58 -6.57 20.80
C MET A 54 0.50 -6.84 21.85
N TYR A 55 1.28 -5.79 22.16
CA TYR A 55 2.35 -5.79 23.17
C TYR A 55 3.54 -6.72 22.84
N GLY A 56 4.44 -6.88 23.79
CA GLY A 56 5.66 -7.70 23.64
C GLY A 56 6.88 -6.92 23.11
N PRO A 57 8.01 -7.60 22.91
CA PRO A 57 9.26 -6.97 22.48
C PRO A 57 9.21 -6.52 21.02
N SER A 58 10.02 -5.52 20.68
CA SER A 58 10.22 -5.10 19.31
C SER A 58 10.96 -6.18 18.50
N LEU A 59 10.62 -6.28 17.21
CA LEU A 59 11.20 -7.25 16.28
C LEU A 59 11.94 -6.54 15.16
N ASN A 60 12.98 -7.19 14.62
CA ASN A 60 13.62 -6.70 13.40
C ASN A 60 12.63 -6.83 12.22
N LEU A 61 12.39 -5.73 11.50
CA LEU A 61 11.49 -5.72 10.34
C LEU A 61 11.98 -6.63 9.21
N ASP A 62 13.30 -6.83 9.09
CA ASP A 62 13.91 -7.69 8.09
C ASP A 62 14.00 -9.16 8.53
N ALA A 63 13.54 -9.49 9.75
CA ALA A 63 13.55 -10.88 10.19
C ALA A 63 12.62 -11.73 9.32
N GLU A 64 13.11 -12.88 8.91
CA GLU A 64 12.34 -13.80 8.09
C GLU A 64 11.04 -14.20 8.81
N GLY A 65 9.92 -14.09 8.10
CA GLY A 65 8.60 -14.41 8.66
C GLY A 65 8.01 -13.35 9.59
N ASN A 66 8.65 -12.20 9.78
CA ASN A 66 8.07 -11.13 10.58
C ASN A 66 6.86 -10.52 9.88
N SER A 67 5.67 -10.87 10.36
CA SER A 67 4.37 -10.39 9.89
C SER A 67 3.65 -9.49 10.91
N ARG A 68 4.27 -9.16 12.03
CA ARG A 68 3.68 -8.25 13.02
C ARG A 68 3.53 -6.84 12.48
N ARG A 69 2.59 -6.11 13.06
CA ARG A 69 2.38 -4.69 12.77
C ARG A 69 3.70 -3.93 12.87
N THR A 70 3.94 -3.05 11.90
CA THR A 70 5.21 -2.33 11.78
C THR A 70 5.51 -1.42 12.96
N VAL A 71 4.48 -0.99 13.70
CA VAL A 71 4.66 -0.22 14.97
C VAL A 71 5.51 -0.95 16.00
N TYR A 72 5.59 -2.29 15.93
CA TYR A 72 6.47 -3.11 16.78
C TYR A 72 7.86 -3.33 16.19
N GLY A 73 8.15 -2.69 15.03
CA GLY A 73 9.47 -2.72 14.42
C GLY A 73 10.53 -2.08 15.29
N ARG A 74 11.69 -2.73 15.39
CA ARG A 74 12.81 -2.19 16.15
C ARG A 74 13.38 -0.95 15.47
N VAL A 75 13.38 0.17 16.18
CA VAL A 75 14.05 1.41 15.76
C VAL A 75 15.34 1.56 16.59
N SER A 76 16.47 1.64 15.90
CA SER A 76 17.77 1.89 16.50
C SER A 76 18.30 3.27 16.09
N ARG A 77 18.81 4.04 17.05
CA ARG A 77 19.41 5.35 16.77
C ARG A 77 20.67 5.25 15.91
N THR A 78 21.42 4.19 16.04
CA THR A 78 22.69 4.00 15.32
C THR A 78 22.53 3.25 14.00
N ASN A 79 21.46 2.48 13.85
CA ASN A 79 21.19 1.68 12.65
C ASN A 79 19.69 1.61 12.36
N LEU A 80 19.19 2.63 11.66
CA LEU A 80 17.81 2.65 11.20
C LEU A 80 17.63 1.61 10.09
N ASN A 81 16.54 0.84 10.18
CA ASN A 81 16.17 -0.15 9.18
C ASN A 81 16.09 0.49 7.77
N THR A 82 16.57 -0.21 6.74
CA THR A 82 16.65 0.29 5.37
C THR A 82 15.29 0.63 4.79
N LEU A 83 14.26 -0.17 5.06
CA LEU A 83 12.89 0.10 4.61
C LEU A 83 12.36 1.41 5.21
N LEU A 84 12.53 1.60 6.51
CA LEU A 84 12.11 2.83 7.19
C LEU A 84 12.81 4.05 6.62
N ARG A 85 14.14 3.96 6.39
CA ARG A 85 14.92 5.04 5.79
C ARG A 85 14.48 5.35 4.36
N LEU A 86 14.17 4.33 3.57
CA LEU A 86 13.75 4.47 2.18
C LEU A 86 12.43 5.25 2.03
N TYR A 87 11.56 5.17 3.03
CA TYR A 87 10.23 5.78 3.02
C TYR A 87 10.08 6.93 4.02
N ASP A 88 11.13 7.71 4.20
CA ASP A 88 11.12 8.98 4.94
C ASP A 88 10.72 8.84 6.43
N PHE A 89 11.04 7.70 7.05
CA PHE A 89 10.91 7.60 8.51
C PHE A 89 11.85 8.62 9.17
N PRO A 90 11.40 9.40 10.16
CA PRO A 90 12.21 10.42 10.81
C PRO A 90 13.53 9.84 11.36
N ASP A 91 14.61 10.59 11.19
CA ASP A 91 15.90 10.21 11.78
C ASP A 91 15.78 10.20 13.31
N PRO A 92 16.02 9.04 13.98
CA PRO A 92 15.85 8.94 15.41
C PRO A 92 16.90 9.72 16.23
N ILE A 93 17.90 10.32 15.57
CA ILE A 93 18.93 11.14 16.22
C ILE A 93 18.54 12.63 16.24
N GLN A 94 17.67 13.06 15.31
CA GLN A 94 17.30 14.46 15.14
C GLN A 94 15.85 14.72 15.53
N THR A 95 15.59 15.93 16.01
CA THR A 95 14.22 16.42 16.21
C THR A 95 13.63 16.77 14.84
N SER A 96 12.49 16.20 14.50
CA SER A 96 11.76 16.52 13.29
C SER A 96 10.40 17.13 13.64
N SER A 97 10.01 18.19 12.95
CA SER A 97 8.68 18.81 13.07
C SER A 97 7.58 18.03 12.34
N GLY A 98 7.97 17.12 11.46
CA GLY A 98 7.06 16.31 10.63
C GLY A 98 7.85 15.30 9.82
N ARG A 99 7.15 14.51 9.01
CA ARG A 99 7.75 13.59 8.05
C ARG A 99 7.83 14.27 6.69
N ASP A 100 8.96 14.14 6.04
CA ASP A 100 9.07 14.44 4.63
C ASP A 100 8.28 13.39 3.82
N LEU A 101 7.77 13.79 2.68
CA LEU A 101 7.06 12.90 1.76
C LEU A 101 7.76 12.98 0.40
N THR A 102 8.81 12.19 0.24
CA THR A 102 9.55 12.12 -1.02
C THR A 102 9.06 10.96 -1.88
N ILE A 103 9.10 11.13 -3.20
CA ILE A 103 8.86 10.08 -4.18
C ILE A 103 10.17 9.85 -4.92
N THR A 104 10.77 8.69 -4.73
CA THR A 104 12.08 8.37 -5.29
C THR A 104 12.04 7.11 -6.15
N SER A 105 12.92 7.04 -7.14
CA SER A 105 13.08 5.84 -7.97
C SER A 105 13.48 4.60 -7.14
N LEU A 106 14.16 4.81 -6.01
CA LEU A 106 14.54 3.70 -5.12
C LEU A 106 13.34 3.04 -4.45
N GLN A 107 12.30 3.82 -4.12
CA GLN A 107 11.05 3.29 -3.58
C GLN A 107 10.36 2.39 -4.62
N GLN A 108 10.33 2.80 -5.89
CA GLN A 108 9.78 1.99 -6.97
C GLN A 108 10.59 0.71 -7.20
N LEU A 109 11.91 0.81 -7.21
CA LEU A 109 12.79 -0.37 -7.31
C LEU A 109 12.60 -1.35 -6.14
N PHE A 110 12.37 -0.83 -4.94
CA PHE A 110 12.06 -1.68 -3.78
C PHE A 110 10.79 -2.48 -4.01
N VAL A 111 9.69 -1.84 -4.43
CA VAL A 111 8.42 -2.54 -4.66
C VAL A 111 8.55 -3.61 -5.74
N MET A 112 9.33 -3.35 -6.80
CA MET A 112 9.54 -4.28 -7.90
C MET A 112 10.43 -5.49 -7.51
N ASN A 113 11.43 -5.28 -6.65
CA ASN A 113 12.49 -6.28 -6.43
C ASN A 113 12.50 -6.86 -5.01
N SER A 114 11.69 -6.33 -4.08
CA SER A 114 11.70 -6.79 -2.70
C SER A 114 11.14 -8.20 -2.55
N GLY A 115 11.92 -9.09 -1.93
CA GLY A 115 11.44 -10.42 -1.56
C GLY A 115 10.25 -10.38 -0.59
N PHE A 116 10.13 -9.32 0.23
CA PHE A 116 8.97 -9.10 1.06
C PHE A 116 7.69 -8.93 0.22
N ILE A 117 7.72 -8.02 -0.77
CA ILE A 117 6.57 -7.78 -1.66
C ILE A 117 6.21 -9.05 -2.45
N GLN A 118 7.22 -9.73 -3.02
CA GLN A 118 7.02 -10.97 -3.78
C GLN A 118 6.37 -12.06 -2.92
N LYS A 119 6.79 -12.21 -1.66
CA LYS A 119 6.21 -13.16 -0.72
C LYS A 119 4.75 -12.83 -0.42
N GLN A 120 4.42 -11.57 -0.16
CA GLN A 120 3.04 -11.16 0.10
C GLN A 120 2.15 -11.29 -1.15
N ALA A 121 2.68 -10.96 -2.32
CA ALA A 121 1.98 -11.15 -3.60
C ALA A 121 1.66 -12.65 -3.86
N ALA A 122 2.59 -13.54 -3.54
CA ALA A 122 2.37 -14.98 -3.65
C ALA A 122 1.28 -15.48 -2.68
N ALA A 123 1.30 -15.01 -1.42
CA ALA A 123 0.27 -15.35 -0.44
C ALA A 123 -1.12 -14.83 -0.85
N LEU A 124 -1.17 -13.59 -1.35
CA LEU A 124 -2.39 -12.95 -1.86
C LEU A 124 -2.96 -13.73 -3.06
N ALA A 125 -2.12 -14.12 -4.02
CA ALA A 125 -2.51 -14.92 -5.17
C ALA A 125 -3.04 -16.30 -4.73
N GLN A 126 -2.34 -16.99 -3.84
CA GLN A 126 -2.78 -18.28 -3.29
C GLN A 126 -4.15 -18.19 -2.60
N ALA A 127 -4.41 -17.08 -1.89
CA ALA A 127 -5.71 -16.84 -1.30
C ALA A 127 -6.81 -16.62 -2.35
N ALA A 128 -6.49 -15.93 -3.46
CA ALA A 128 -7.42 -15.69 -4.56
C ALA A 128 -7.67 -16.93 -5.44
N GLU A 129 -6.73 -17.86 -5.53
CA GLU A 129 -6.88 -19.12 -6.28
C GLU A 129 -8.01 -20.02 -5.75
N LYS A 130 -8.49 -19.78 -4.54
CA LYS A 130 -9.64 -20.47 -3.96
C LYS A 130 -10.97 -20.09 -4.64
N GLU A 131 -11.00 -18.98 -5.36
CA GLU A 131 -12.17 -18.52 -6.11
C GLU A 131 -12.38 -19.38 -7.37
N LEU A 132 -13.66 -19.54 -7.76
CA LEU A 132 -14.09 -20.47 -8.78
C LEU A 132 -13.57 -20.16 -10.18
N ASP A 133 -13.56 -18.87 -10.55
CA ASP A 133 -13.17 -18.43 -11.89
C ASP A 133 -12.15 -17.29 -11.85
N GLN A 134 -11.55 -17.01 -12.99
CA GLN A 134 -10.51 -16.00 -13.11
C GLN A 134 -11.01 -14.59 -12.80
N THR A 135 -12.24 -14.26 -13.19
CA THR A 135 -12.86 -12.96 -12.90
C THR A 135 -13.10 -12.79 -11.39
N ALA A 136 -13.58 -13.84 -10.73
CA ALA A 136 -13.75 -13.83 -9.26
C ALA A 136 -12.40 -13.67 -8.55
N ARG A 137 -11.33 -14.32 -9.04
CA ARG A 137 -9.96 -14.15 -8.52
C ARG A 137 -9.50 -12.70 -8.63
N LEU A 138 -9.70 -12.07 -9.78
CA LEU A 138 -9.35 -10.65 -9.98
C LEU A 138 -10.14 -9.75 -9.05
N ARG A 139 -11.45 -9.94 -8.91
CA ARG A 139 -12.27 -9.18 -7.95
C ARG A 139 -11.79 -9.36 -6.52
N SER A 140 -11.43 -10.57 -6.14
CA SER A 140 -10.87 -10.84 -4.80
C SER A 140 -9.57 -10.08 -4.57
N LEU A 141 -8.65 -10.04 -5.55
CA LEU A 141 -7.43 -9.26 -5.46
C LEU A 141 -7.71 -7.75 -5.31
N TYR A 142 -8.57 -7.17 -6.16
CA TYR A 142 -8.91 -5.75 -6.10
C TYR A 142 -9.54 -5.37 -4.77
N ARG A 143 -10.51 -6.17 -4.28
CA ARG A 143 -11.15 -5.90 -2.98
C ARG A 143 -10.18 -5.93 -1.82
N LYS A 144 -9.21 -6.85 -1.84
CA LYS A 144 -8.22 -6.98 -0.76
C LYS A 144 -7.16 -5.91 -0.80
N VAL A 145 -6.70 -5.51 -1.98
CA VAL A 145 -5.64 -4.51 -2.14
C VAL A 145 -6.21 -3.10 -2.18
N LEU A 146 -7.22 -2.86 -3.03
CA LEU A 146 -7.71 -1.52 -3.33
C LEU A 146 -9.06 -1.19 -2.69
N GLY A 147 -9.68 -2.15 -1.98
CA GLY A 147 -10.96 -1.96 -1.30
C GLY A 147 -12.17 -1.77 -2.22
N ARG A 148 -12.03 -2.03 -3.52
CA ARG A 148 -13.08 -1.87 -4.55
C ARG A 148 -13.12 -3.00 -5.55
N ASP A 149 -14.17 -3.09 -6.32
CA ASP A 149 -14.21 -3.96 -7.48
C ASP A 149 -13.45 -3.34 -8.68
N PRO A 150 -12.83 -4.17 -9.55
CA PRO A 150 -12.27 -3.71 -10.81
C PRO A 150 -13.39 -3.29 -11.77
N ASP A 151 -13.12 -2.31 -12.60
CA ASP A 151 -13.97 -1.98 -13.73
C ASP A 151 -13.74 -2.93 -14.93
N THR A 152 -14.55 -2.76 -16.00
CA THR A 152 -14.48 -3.66 -17.17
C THR A 152 -13.12 -3.56 -17.87
N ALA A 153 -12.57 -2.36 -18.00
CA ALA A 153 -11.28 -2.13 -18.67
C ALA A 153 -10.12 -2.72 -17.85
N GLU A 154 -10.18 -2.64 -16.54
CA GLU A 154 -9.21 -3.26 -15.64
C GLU A 154 -9.26 -4.79 -15.70
N ILE A 155 -10.46 -5.37 -15.82
CA ILE A 155 -10.61 -6.83 -16.00
C ILE A 155 -10.00 -7.25 -17.35
N ASP A 156 -10.29 -6.54 -18.44
CA ASP A 156 -9.76 -6.88 -19.77
C ASP A 156 -8.22 -6.77 -19.79
N LEU A 157 -7.67 -5.73 -19.19
CA LEU A 157 -6.23 -5.54 -19.05
C LEU A 157 -5.59 -6.68 -18.24
N ALA A 158 -6.20 -7.02 -17.10
CA ALA A 158 -5.73 -8.10 -16.24
C ALA A 158 -5.75 -9.45 -16.94
N MET A 159 -6.82 -9.76 -17.67
CA MET A 159 -6.94 -10.99 -18.46
C MET A 159 -5.85 -11.07 -19.53
N SER A 160 -5.61 -9.96 -20.24
CA SER A 160 -4.55 -9.88 -21.24
C SER A 160 -3.17 -10.11 -20.62
N TYR A 161 -2.89 -9.50 -19.47
CA TYR A 161 -1.63 -9.68 -18.73
C TYR A 161 -1.43 -11.14 -18.29
N LEU A 162 -2.47 -11.78 -17.78
CA LEU A 162 -2.42 -13.16 -17.29
C LEU A 162 -2.23 -14.22 -18.39
N ASN A 163 -2.33 -13.87 -19.67
CA ASN A 163 -1.93 -14.75 -20.77
C ASN A 163 -0.40 -15.02 -20.78
N HIS A 164 0.41 -14.14 -20.17
CA HIS A 164 1.87 -14.20 -20.19
C HIS A 164 2.51 -14.14 -18.80
N ALA A 165 1.70 -14.03 -17.74
CA ALA A 165 2.16 -13.84 -16.37
C ALA A 165 1.31 -14.67 -15.39
N THR A 166 1.86 -14.87 -14.20
CA THR A 166 1.19 -15.58 -13.11
C THR A 166 0.28 -14.63 -12.31
N LEU A 167 -0.70 -15.20 -11.59
CA LEU A 167 -1.55 -14.44 -10.69
C LEU A 167 -0.73 -13.73 -9.60
N ALA A 168 0.38 -14.32 -9.12
CA ALA A 168 1.27 -13.71 -8.15
C ALA A 168 1.98 -12.47 -8.72
N GLN A 169 2.41 -12.51 -9.98
CA GLN A 169 2.97 -11.33 -10.64
C GLN A 169 1.93 -10.22 -10.80
N TYR A 170 0.69 -10.56 -11.12
CA TYR A 170 -0.38 -9.58 -11.18
C TYR A 170 -0.70 -8.99 -9.79
N ALA A 171 -0.74 -9.81 -8.75
CA ALA A 171 -0.89 -9.35 -7.37
C ALA A 171 0.23 -8.38 -6.98
N GLN A 172 1.48 -8.66 -7.39
CA GLN A 172 2.60 -7.73 -7.18
C GLN A 172 2.39 -6.40 -7.90
N VAL A 173 1.85 -6.41 -9.13
CA VAL A 173 1.50 -5.18 -9.85
C VAL A 173 0.48 -4.36 -9.04
N LEU A 174 -0.59 -4.97 -8.53
CA LEU A 174 -1.58 -4.27 -7.72
C LEU A 174 -0.99 -3.66 -6.44
N LEU A 175 -0.17 -4.42 -5.70
CA LEU A 175 0.55 -3.92 -4.52
C LEU A 175 1.55 -2.79 -4.83
N SER A 176 1.86 -2.57 -6.12
CA SER A 176 2.79 -1.55 -6.59
C SER A 176 2.09 -0.31 -7.14
N THR A 177 0.76 -0.30 -7.17
CA THR A 177 0.00 0.82 -7.71
C THR A 177 0.03 2.03 -6.79
N ASN A 178 -0.11 3.22 -7.38
CA ASN A 178 -0.28 4.43 -6.59
C ASN A 178 -1.57 4.41 -5.75
N GLU A 179 -2.61 3.70 -6.20
CA GLU A 179 -3.88 3.59 -5.49
C GLU A 179 -3.71 2.87 -4.15
N GLU A 180 -2.79 1.89 -4.05
CA GLU A 180 -2.47 1.21 -2.79
C GLU A 180 -1.69 2.11 -1.82
N ILE A 181 -0.75 2.90 -2.32
CA ILE A 181 0.13 3.70 -1.45
C ILE A 181 -0.47 5.06 -1.06
N PHE A 182 -1.51 5.52 -1.76
CA PHE A 182 -2.17 6.79 -1.46
C PHE A 182 -3.55 6.56 -0.85
N TRP A 183 -3.75 7.12 0.32
CA TRP A 183 -5.08 7.22 0.93
C TRP A 183 -5.92 8.22 0.14
N PRO A 184 -7.13 7.82 -0.34
CA PRO A 184 -8.03 8.71 -1.08
C PRO A 184 -8.66 9.78 -0.21
#